data_d8fcb67d55302e852ebdce837faf2152
#
_entry.id   d8fcb67d55302e852ebdce837faf2152
#
_cell.length_a   1.000
_cell.length_b   1.000
_cell.length_c   1.000
_cell.angle_alpha   90.00
_cell.angle_beta   90.00
_cell.angle_gamma   90.00
#
_symmetry.space_group_name_H-M   'P 1'
#
loop_
_entity.id
_entity.type
_entity.pdbx_description
1 polymer ?
#
loop_
_entity_poly.entity_id
_entity_poly.type
_entity_poly.pdbx_seq_one_letter_code
_entity_poly.pdbx_strand_id
1 'polypeptide(L)'
;MTKRYVTSSLFVAALAAVLATPVAAQSSYTFTRIADTGSFPGGIKGPVALNDDGLVAFVGVRDGGVTGVFVGRGGPVTTVADTSGTFTFFGFPGINGLGQATFFANKGNHLGGYYAGLDGATTIVENRGAVAFFGGDVSSSPSGSFSTVKMIPRLPREAQVIVAGDGGRVIRIADTSGSFGVLDLDPHVNASGRVVFHAKRRDFSEGIFVGRGGALDTIADTSGAFVSFNDSPAINDDGDVLFEASVIDSNGEVIDGLFLGRRGEIRTVLDSTGAFAGFGLAPALNARGEIAFQGTTKSLTTESLTGIFTGGDPVADRVIATDDPLDGSTVSGFDEVSFRSSLNNAGQIAFLVRLADGRTAVYRADPRRHRDR
;
A
#
# COMPACT_ATOMS: atom_id res chain seq x y z
N MET A 1 -3.98 92.94 -13.83
CA MET A 1 -3.58 91.57 -14.31
C MET A 1 -3.26 90.71 -13.10
N THR A 2 -4.20 89.95 -12.66
CA THR A 2 -4.08 89.12 -11.42
C THR A 2 -3.93 87.66 -11.84
N LYS A 3 -2.75 87.07 -11.60
CA LYS A 3 -2.48 85.60 -11.84
C LYS A 3 -3.05 84.77 -10.70
N ARG A 4 -3.99 83.92 -11.04
CA ARG A 4 -4.49 82.84 -10.12
C ARG A 4 -3.58 81.65 -10.22
N TYR A 5 -3.03 81.15 -9.07
CA TYR A 5 -2.33 79.86 -8.92
C TYR A 5 -3.36 78.80 -8.57
N VAL A 6 -3.41 77.77 -9.39
CA VAL A 6 -4.19 76.53 -9.10
C VAL A 6 -3.26 75.57 -8.43
N THR A 7 -3.51 75.28 -7.17
CA THR A 7 -2.83 74.23 -6.43
C THR A 7 -3.55 72.85 -6.65
N SER A 8 -2.87 71.92 -7.37
CA SER A 8 -3.34 70.54 -7.53
C SER A 8 -2.91 69.70 -6.32
N SER A 9 -3.88 69.28 -5.55
CA SER A 9 -3.66 68.31 -4.47
C SER A 9 -3.64 66.90 -5.04
N LEU A 10 -2.47 66.19 -5.00
CA LEU A 10 -2.37 64.76 -5.28
C LEU A 10 -2.93 64.00 -4.08
N PHE A 11 -4.03 63.29 -4.27
CA PHE A 11 -4.47 62.26 -3.35
C PHE A 11 -3.71 60.96 -3.67
N VAL A 12 -2.81 60.54 -2.79
CA VAL A 12 -2.19 59.19 -2.82
C VAL A 12 -3.16 58.22 -2.11
N ALA A 13 -3.86 57.39 -2.89
CA ALA A 13 -4.66 56.32 -2.36
C ALA A 13 -3.72 55.13 -2.02
N ALA A 14 -3.48 54.89 -0.75
CA ALA A 14 -2.78 53.70 -0.29
C ALA A 14 -3.70 52.47 -0.46
N LEU A 15 -3.40 51.64 -1.44
CA LEU A 15 -4.05 50.34 -1.64
C LEU A 15 -3.49 49.35 -0.60
N ALA A 16 -4.20 49.11 0.51
CA ALA A 16 -3.87 48.04 1.47
C ALA A 16 -4.19 46.72 0.80
N ALA A 17 -3.15 45.99 0.34
CA ALA A 17 -3.28 44.60 -0.06
C ALA A 17 -3.58 43.78 1.20
N VAL A 18 -4.82 43.35 1.37
CA VAL A 18 -5.20 42.34 2.32
C VAL A 18 -4.60 41.02 1.80
N LEU A 19 -3.47 40.61 2.35
CA LEU A 19 -2.94 39.27 2.18
C LEU A 19 -3.94 38.32 2.84
N ALA A 20 -4.82 37.72 2.04
CA ALA A 20 -5.62 36.58 2.48
C ALA A 20 -4.65 35.48 2.85
N THR A 21 -4.50 35.20 4.14
CA THR A 21 -3.85 33.98 4.61
C THR A 21 -4.61 32.80 3.99
N PRO A 22 -3.94 31.86 3.30
CA PRO A 22 -4.64 30.71 2.79
C PRO A 22 -5.28 29.99 3.99
N VAL A 23 -6.62 29.91 3.99
CA VAL A 23 -7.34 29.03 4.90
C VAL A 23 -6.87 27.63 4.52
N ALA A 24 -6.08 27.00 5.39
CA ALA A 24 -5.69 25.62 5.20
C ALA A 24 -6.97 24.80 5.01
N ALA A 25 -7.12 24.16 3.85
CA ALA A 25 -8.25 23.30 3.60
C ALA A 25 -8.31 22.28 4.75
N GLN A 26 -9.43 22.23 5.46
CA GLN A 26 -9.58 21.34 6.60
C GLN A 26 -9.52 19.92 6.04
N SER A 27 -8.50 19.14 6.42
CA SER A 27 -8.34 17.75 5.99
C SER A 27 -9.66 16.99 6.13
N SER A 28 -10.04 16.26 5.10
CA SER A 28 -11.21 15.35 5.11
C SER A 28 -11.05 14.17 6.06
N TYR A 29 -9.88 14.07 6.72
CA TYR A 29 -9.50 12.98 7.62
C TYR A 29 -9.11 13.49 9.00
N THR A 30 -9.28 12.62 10.00
CA THR A 30 -8.63 12.73 11.31
C THR A 30 -7.55 11.67 11.39
N PHE A 31 -6.44 11.96 12.10
CA PHE A 31 -5.30 11.05 12.16
C PHE A 31 -5.17 10.48 13.57
N THR A 32 -5.13 9.16 13.67
CA THR A 32 -4.88 8.42 14.89
C THR A 32 -3.47 7.84 14.83
N ARG A 33 -2.57 8.26 15.73
CA ARG A 33 -1.24 7.67 15.85
C ARG A 33 -1.35 6.27 16.46
N ILE A 34 -0.80 5.26 15.75
CA ILE A 34 -0.77 3.86 16.18
C ILE A 34 0.51 3.55 16.95
N ALA A 35 1.65 3.97 16.40
CA ALA A 35 2.99 3.80 16.98
C ALA A 35 3.95 4.84 16.42
N ASP A 36 5.05 5.09 17.13
CA ASP A 36 6.14 5.95 16.67
C ASP A 36 7.49 5.47 17.19
N THR A 37 8.57 6.12 16.72
CA THR A 37 9.94 5.83 17.15
C THR A 37 10.20 6.17 18.63
N GLY A 38 9.31 6.88 19.34
CA GLY A 38 9.36 7.02 20.79
C GLY A 38 9.09 5.70 21.52
N SER A 39 8.18 4.88 20.98
CA SER A 39 7.87 3.53 21.51
C SER A 39 8.70 2.43 20.84
N PHE A 40 9.28 2.71 19.68
CA PHE A 40 10.09 1.80 18.87
C PHE A 40 11.41 2.48 18.44
N PRO A 41 12.34 2.74 19.38
CA PRO A 41 13.54 3.54 19.11
C PRO A 41 14.49 2.88 18.11
N GLY A 42 14.41 1.58 17.89
CA GLY A 42 15.13 0.88 16.81
C GLY A 42 14.48 1.01 15.43
N GLY A 43 13.36 1.76 15.32
CA GLY A 43 12.64 2.05 14.08
C GLY A 43 11.37 1.23 13.88
N ILE A 44 10.57 1.70 12.95
CA ILE A 44 9.37 1.00 12.44
C ILE A 44 9.59 0.75 10.95
N LYS A 45 9.18 -0.41 10.46
CA LYS A 45 9.35 -0.84 9.07
C LYS A 45 7.98 -1.01 8.42
N GLY A 46 7.81 -0.48 7.22
CA GLY A 46 6.62 -0.70 6.39
C GLY A 46 6.83 -1.83 5.39
N PRO A 47 5.78 -2.28 4.71
CA PRO A 47 4.39 -1.80 4.75
C PRO A 47 3.64 -2.17 6.03
N VAL A 48 2.53 -1.46 6.25
CA VAL A 48 1.58 -1.73 7.34
C VAL A 48 0.29 -2.33 6.76
N ALA A 49 -0.48 -3.05 7.56
CA ALA A 49 -1.75 -3.63 7.15
C ALA A 49 -2.88 -3.19 8.09
N LEU A 50 -4.09 -3.03 7.54
CA LEU A 50 -5.28 -2.54 8.23
C LEU A 50 -6.46 -3.48 7.98
N ASN A 51 -7.20 -3.83 9.04
CA ASN A 51 -8.45 -4.56 8.89
C ASN A 51 -9.70 -3.67 9.03
N ASP A 52 -10.88 -4.24 8.81
CA ASP A 52 -12.14 -3.51 8.86
C ASP A 52 -12.51 -2.98 10.27
N ASP A 53 -11.95 -3.56 11.32
CA ASP A 53 -12.10 -3.07 12.69
C ASP A 53 -11.16 -1.90 13.03
N GLY A 54 -10.34 -1.45 12.08
CA GLY A 54 -9.38 -0.37 12.27
C GLY A 54 -8.14 -0.77 13.07
N LEU A 55 -7.84 -2.07 13.18
CA LEU A 55 -6.62 -2.59 13.79
C LEU A 55 -5.51 -2.60 12.75
N VAL A 56 -4.34 -2.07 13.11
CA VAL A 56 -3.18 -1.94 12.25
C VAL A 56 -2.08 -2.89 12.69
N ALA A 57 -1.55 -3.69 11.78
CA ALA A 57 -0.38 -4.53 11.98
C ALA A 57 0.87 -3.87 11.38
N PHE A 58 2.00 -3.97 12.07
CA PHE A 58 3.28 -3.40 11.64
C PHE A 58 4.48 -4.15 12.23
N VAL A 59 5.66 -3.97 11.64
CA VAL A 59 6.93 -4.43 12.20
C VAL A 59 7.63 -3.27 12.90
N GLY A 60 8.07 -3.49 14.13
CA GLY A 60 8.80 -2.49 14.92
C GLY A 60 10.00 -3.08 15.63
N VAL A 61 10.94 -2.21 16.01
CA VAL A 61 12.15 -2.57 16.77
C VAL A 61 12.14 -1.80 18.07
N ARG A 62 11.98 -2.49 19.19
CA ARG A 62 12.01 -1.97 20.56
C ARG A 62 13.44 -1.74 21.05
N ASP A 63 13.55 -1.19 22.24
CA ASP A 63 14.82 -1.10 22.96
C ASP A 63 15.53 -2.45 23.01
N GLY A 64 16.88 -2.41 22.96
CA GLY A 64 17.69 -3.62 22.93
C GLY A 64 17.69 -4.36 21.59
N GLY A 65 17.09 -3.79 20.51
CA GLY A 65 17.08 -4.37 19.17
C GLY A 65 16.05 -5.48 18.99
N VAL A 66 15.07 -5.63 19.91
CA VAL A 66 14.02 -6.64 19.81
C VAL A 66 13.06 -6.26 18.67
N THR A 67 13.16 -6.99 17.57
CA THR A 67 12.26 -6.83 16.40
C THR A 67 11.02 -7.68 16.60
N GLY A 68 9.84 -7.19 16.20
CA GLY A 68 8.61 -7.96 16.30
C GLY A 68 7.51 -7.48 15.38
N VAL A 69 6.44 -8.28 15.33
CA VAL A 69 5.15 -7.95 14.73
C VAL A 69 4.22 -7.50 15.84
N PHE A 70 3.61 -6.34 15.64
CA PHE A 70 2.73 -5.68 16.59
C PHE A 70 1.41 -5.34 15.94
N VAL A 71 0.35 -5.25 16.76
CA VAL A 71 -0.97 -4.75 16.35
C VAL A 71 -1.42 -3.64 17.29
N GLY A 72 -2.09 -2.62 16.74
CA GLY A 72 -2.59 -1.49 17.50
C GLY A 72 -3.75 -0.77 16.83
N ARG A 73 -4.46 0.05 17.61
CA ARG A 73 -5.65 0.79 17.15
C ARG A 73 -5.60 2.29 17.53
N GLY A 74 -4.49 2.72 18.11
CA GLY A 74 -4.33 4.02 18.77
C GLY A 74 -4.49 3.87 20.28
N GLY A 75 -3.36 3.67 20.97
CA GLY A 75 -3.23 3.34 22.38
C GLY A 75 -2.16 2.27 22.58
N PRO A 76 -2.24 1.43 23.61
CA PRO A 76 -1.29 0.34 23.82
C PRO A 76 -1.29 -0.63 22.64
N VAL A 77 -0.09 -1.04 22.20
CA VAL A 77 0.08 -2.04 21.14
C VAL A 77 0.28 -3.42 21.75
N THR A 78 -0.26 -4.45 21.08
CA THR A 78 -0.09 -5.85 21.44
C THR A 78 1.08 -6.45 20.65
N THR A 79 1.97 -7.19 21.30
CA THR A 79 3.01 -7.97 20.66
C THR A 79 2.42 -9.28 20.17
N VAL A 80 2.48 -9.54 18.86
CA VAL A 80 2.06 -10.83 18.30
C VAL A 80 3.20 -11.84 18.38
N ALA A 81 4.40 -11.43 17.99
CA ALA A 81 5.62 -12.22 18.10
C ALA A 81 6.84 -11.30 18.05
N ASP A 82 7.94 -11.70 18.66
CA ASP A 82 9.19 -10.94 18.60
C ASP A 82 10.43 -11.84 18.70
N THR A 83 11.62 -11.23 18.53
CA THR A 83 12.92 -11.93 18.58
C THR A 83 13.42 -12.22 19.98
N SER A 84 12.67 -11.94 21.04
CA SER A 84 13.01 -12.40 22.39
C SER A 84 12.71 -13.90 22.58
N GLY A 85 11.87 -14.47 21.69
CA GLY A 85 11.54 -15.88 21.66
C GLY A 85 12.38 -16.66 20.63
N THR A 86 11.70 -17.52 19.85
CA THR A 86 12.35 -18.42 18.87
C THR A 86 12.57 -17.81 17.50
N PHE A 87 11.99 -16.65 17.24
CA PHE A 87 12.09 -15.97 15.94
C PHE A 87 13.37 -15.15 15.84
N THR A 88 13.93 -15.06 14.63
CA THR A 88 15.17 -14.30 14.33
C THR A 88 14.97 -13.25 13.25
N PHE A 89 13.85 -13.30 12.52
CA PHE A 89 13.53 -12.37 11.44
C PHE A 89 12.02 -12.34 11.23
N PHE A 90 11.49 -11.20 10.82
CA PHE A 90 10.10 -10.98 10.42
C PHE A 90 10.04 -10.27 9.07
N GLY A 91 9.20 -10.76 8.17
CA GLY A 91 8.70 -10.06 6.99
C GLY A 91 7.52 -9.17 7.35
N PHE A 92 7.02 -8.41 6.38
CA PHE A 92 5.92 -7.49 6.59
C PHE A 92 4.60 -8.22 6.83
N PRO A 93 3.74 -7.68 7.71
CA PRO A 93 2.51 -8.35 8.08
C PRO A 93 1.34 -8.01 7.15
N GLY A 94 0.43 -9.00 6.97
CA GLY A 94 -0.98 -8.78 6.68
C GLY A 94 -1.79 -8.82 7.97
N ILE A 95 -3.08 -8.52 7.89
CA ILE A 95 -4.03 -8.67 9.01
C ILE A 95 -5.40 -9.12 8.49
N ASN A 96 -6.04 -10.05 9.16
CA ASN A 96 -7.37 -10.55 8.79
C ASN A 96 -8.50 -9.85 9.58
N GLY A 97 -9.76 -10.16 9.23
CA GLY A 97 -10.94 -9.62 9.89
C GLY A 97 -11.10 -10.06 11.36
N LEU A 98 -10.41 -11.12 11.79
CA LEU A 98 -10.38 -11.56 13.18
C LEU A 98 -9.32 -10.82 14.01
N GLY A 99 -8.57 -9.89 13.40
CA GLY A 99 -7.49 -9.15 14.03
C GLY A 99 -6.17 -9.92 14.14
N GLN A 100 -6.08 -11.11 13.54
CA GLN A 100 -4.85 -11.88 13.54
C GLN A 100 -3.89 -11.30 12.49
N ALA A 101 -2.68 -10.91 12.92
CA ALA A 101 -1.61 -10.57 12.00
C ALA A 101 -1.07 -11.85 11.36
N THR A 102 -0.85 -11.82 10.05
CA THR A 102 -0.20 -12.88 9.28
C THR A 102 1.16 -12.39 8.82
N PHE A 103 2.21 -13.19 8.93
CA PHE A 103 3.56 -12.75 8.59
C PHE A 103 4.48 -13.91 8.25
N PHE A 104 5.50 -13.63 7.47
CA PHE A 104 6.65 -14.48 7.32
C PHE A 104 7.61 -14.30 8.49
N ALA A 105 8.21 -15.38 8.98
CA ALA A 105 9.28 -15.30 9.98
C ALA A 105 10.27 -16.46 9.86
N ASN A 106 11.52 -16.22 10.27
CA ASN A 106 12.54 -17.25 10.48
C ASN A 106 12.61 -17.64 11.96
N LYS A 107 12.87 -18.89 12.24
CA LYS A 107 13.25 -19.40 13.56
C LYS A 107 14.76 -19.64 13.65
N GLY A 108 15.30 -19.80 14.85
CA GLY A 108 16.75 -19.95 15.08
C GLY A 108 17.42 -21.12 14.35
N ASN A 109 16.65 -22.07 13.81
CA ASN A 109 17.14 -23.16 12.97
C ASN A 109 17.11 -22.85 11.46
N HIS A 110 16.92 -21.58 11.08
CA HIS A 110 16.80 -21.08 9.70
C HIS A 110 15.61 -21.65 8.90
N LEU A 111 14.64 -22.25 9.55
CA LEU A 111 13.41 -22.67 8.90
C LEU A 111 12.45 -21.46 8.82
N GLY A 112 12.26 -20.95 7.61
CA GLY A 112 11.22 -19.95 7.34
C GLY A 112 9.82 -20.56 7.42
N GLY A 113 8.85 -19.75 7.78
CA GLY A 113 7.45 -20.19 7.83
C GLY A 113 6.51 -19.00 7.83
N TYR A 114 5.21 -19.30 7.63
CA TYR A 114 4.14 -18.32 7.77
C TYR A 114 3.37 -18.60 9.05
N TYR A 115 3.07 -17.52 9.74
CA TYR A 115 2.48 -17.53 11.06
C TYR A 115 1.28 -16.59 11.09
N ALA A 116 0.30 -16.89 11.95
CA ALA A 116 -0.79 -15.97 12.28
C ALA A 116 -0.98 -15.90 13.79
N GLY A 117 -1.40 -14.73 14.28
CA GLY A 117 -1.71 -14.58 15.68
C GLY A 117 -2.22 -13.19 16.04
N LEU A 118 -2.77 -13.06 17.25
CA LEU A 118 -3.19 -11.81 17.84
C LEU A 118 -2.37 -11.49 19.09
N ASP A 119 -2.22 -12.44 20.00
CA ASP A 119 -1.46 -12.37 21.26
C ASP A 119 -0.49 -13.56 21.41
N GLY A 120 0.02 -14.00 20.29
CA GLY A 120 0.90 -15.17 20.11
C GLY A 120 0.78 -15.71 18.70
N ALA A 121 1.82 -16.36 18.20
CA ALA A 121 1.89 -16.82 16.81
C ALA A 121 1.64 -18.31 16.68
N THR A 122 0.68 -18.68 15.83
CA THR A 122 0.43 -20.06 15.39
C THR A 122 0.99 -20.27 13.99
N THR A 123 1.63 -21.40 13.75
CA THR A 123 2.16 -21.78 12.44
C THR A 123 1.02 -22.03 11.45
N ILE A 124 1.04 -21.36 10.31
CA ILE A 124 0.14 -21.64 9.16
C ILE A 124 0.84 -22.60 8.20
N VAL A 125 2.07 -22.29 7.80
CA VAL A 125 2.88 -23.08 6.87
C VAL A 125 4.33 -23.06 7.32
N GLU A 126 4.89 -24.20 7.65
CA GLU A 126 6.33 -24.33 7.92
C GLU A 126 7.08 -24.87 6.71
N ASN A 127 8.34 -24.48 6.63
CA ASN A 127 9.29 -25.11 5.74
C ASN A 127 9.69 -26.49 6.31
N ARG A 128 8.97 -27.54 5.92
CA ARG A 128 9.34 -28.93 6.24
C ARG A 128 10.04 -29.54 5.01
N GLY A 129 11.36 -29.46 4.97
CA GLY A 129 12.16 -30.11 3.93
C GLY A 129 12.65 -29.16 2.84
N ALA A 130 12.57 -29.53 1.57
CA ALA A 130 13.24 -28.92 0.42
C ALA A 130 12.74 -27.52 -0.03
N VAL A 131 12.32 -26.64 0.87
CA VAL A 131 12.01 -25.24 0.53
C VAL A 131 13.22 -24.39 0.91
N ALA A 132 13.85 -23.74 -0.08
CA ALA A 132 15.06 -22.96 0.15
C ALA A 132 14.75 -21.56 0.70
N PHE A 133 13.60 -20.98 0.36
CA PHE A 133 13.25 -19.60 0.71
C PHE A 133 11.74 -19.37 0.53
N PHE A 134 11.16 -18.59 1.41
CA PHE A 134 9.87 -17.97 1.19
C PHE A 134 10.13 -16.51 0.81
N GLY A 135 9.66 -16.08 -0.35
CA GLY A 135 9.76 -14.71 -0.78
C GLY A 135 8.42 -14.02 -0.69
N GLY A 136 8.45 -12.72 -0.47
CA GLY A 136 7.28 -11.87 -0.50
C GLY A 136 6.50 -11.78 0.82
N ASP A 137 5.57 -10.87 0.82
CA ASP A 137 4.70 -10.58 1.94
C ASP A 137 3.53 -11.57 1.99
N VAL A 138 2.96 -11.72 3.17
CA VAL A 138 1.74 -12.53 3.35
C VAL A 138 0.55 -11.61 3.21
N SER A 139 -0.19 -11.74 2.10
CA SER A 139 -1.51 -11.14 2.01
C SER A 139 -2.52 -11.98 2.76
N SER A 140 -3.41 -11.34 3.52
CA SER A 140 -4.52 -12.01 4.17
C SER A 140 -5.84 -11.28 3.90
N SER A 141 -6.89 -12.06 3.68
CA SER A 141 -8.23 -11.54 3.47
C SER A 141 -8.98 -11.36 4.79
N PRO A 142 -10.11 -10.62 4.80
CA PRO A 142 -10.97 -10.52 5.97
C PRO A 142 -11.45 -11.86 6.51
N SER A 143 -11.64 -12.87 5.67
CA SER A 143 -12.06 -14.22 6.06
C SER A 143 -10.94 -15.10 6.60
N GLY A 144 -9.68 -14.63 6.63
CA GLY A 144 -8.52 -15.37 7.11
C GLY A 144 -7.80 -16.22 6.05
N SER A 145 -8.21 -16.12 4.76
CA SER A 145 -7.41 -16.70 3.68
C SER A 145 -6.10 -15.95 3.52
N PHE A 146 -5.05 -16.65 3.18
CA PHE A 146 -3.72 -16.07 2.92
C PHE A 146 -3.19 -16.45 1.54
N SER A 147 -2.30 -15.62 0.98
CA SER A 147 -1.49 -15.97 -0.20
C SER A 147 -0.04 -15.57 -0.02
N THR A 148 0.86 -16.28 -0.66
CA THR A 148 2.30 -16.03 -0.61
C THR A 148 3.06 -16.82 -1.66
N VAL A 149 4.33 -16.51 -1.86
CA VAL A 149 5.24 -17.19 -2.79
C VAL A 149 6.21 -18.09 -2.01
N LYS A 150 6.38 -19.33 -2.47
CA LYS A 150 7.41 -20.25 -2.01
C LYS A 150 8.48 -20.47 -3.09
N MET A 151 9.75 -20.52 -2.67
CA MET A 151 10.85 -21.00 -3.52
C MET A 151 11.12 -22.47 -3.21
N ILE A 152 10.94 -23.33 -4.19
CA ILE A 152 11.18 -24.77 -4.05
C ILE A 152 12.47 -25.11 -4.79
N PRO A 153 13.53 -25.61 -4.11
CA PRO A 153 14.72 -26.08 -4.78
C PRO A 153 14.38 -27.25 -5.70
N ARG A 154 14.59 -27.09 -6.98
CA ARG A 154 14.55 -28.17 -7.97
C ARG A 154 15.82 -28.14 -8.78
N LEU A 155 16.49 -29.28 -8.91
CA LEU A 155 17.57 -29.41 -9.89
C LEU A 155 16.96 -29.51 -11.30
N PRO A 156 17.42 -28.70 -12.27
CA PRO A 156 18.55 -27.76 -12.21
C PRO A 156 18.21 -26.30 -11.88
N ARG A 157 16.98 -25.97 -11.51
CA ARG A 157 16.54 -24.59 -11.19
C ARG A 157 15.58 -24.56 -10.02
N GLU A 158 15.64 -23.51 -9.22
CA GLU A 158 14.63 -23.22 -8.22
C GLU A 158 13.28 -22.93 -8.91
N ALA A 159 12.18 -23.42 -8.32
CA ALA A 159 10.83 -23.14 -8.78
C ALA A 159 10.12 -22.20 -7.80
N GLN A 160 9.52 -21.13 -8.34
CA GLN A 160 8.61 -20.29 -7.59
C GLN A 160 7.21 -20.93 -7.63
N VAL A 161 6.50 -20.87 -6.51
CA VAL A 161 5.13 -21.37 -6.41
C VAL A 161 4.29 -20.40 -5.59
N ILE A 162 3.24 -19.86 -6.18
CA ILE A 162 2.22 -19.14 -5.42
C ILE A 162 1.30 -20.15 -4.77
N VAL A 163 1.12 -20.00 -3.47
CA VAL A 163 0.20 -20.81 -2.67
C VAL A 163 -0.81 -19.92 -1.96
N ALA A 164 -1.99 -20.46 -1.73
CA ALA A 164 -3.02 -19.84 -0.91
C ALA A 164 -3.67 -20.88 0.01
N GLY A 165 -4.31 -20.43 1.08
CA GLY A 165 -5.01 -21.29 2.02
C GLY A 165 -5.76 -20.49 3.09
N ASP A 166 -6.41 -21.20 4.00
CA ASP A 166 -7.21 -20.66 5.09
C ASP A 166 -6.72 -21.13 6.50
N GLY A 167 -5.47 -21.61 6.57
CA GLY A 167 -4.89 -22.22 7.77
C GLY A 167 -5.12 -23.73 7.90
N GLY A 168 -6.02 -24.31 7.09
CA GLY A 168 -6.25 -25.75 7.02
C GLY A 168 -5.58 -26.39 5.80
N ARG A 169 -6.08 -26.11 4.62
CA ARG A 169 -5.57 -26.61 3.34
C ARG A 169 -4.79 -25.56 2.60
N VAL A 170 -3.57 -25.89 2.16
CA VAL A 170 -2.78 -25.05 1.26
C VAL A 170 -2.94 -25.57 -0.18
N ILE A 171 -3.35 -24.71 -1.09
CA ILE A 171 -3.50 -24.98 -2.51
C ILE A 171 -2.44 -24.25 -3.31
N ARG A 172 -2.02 -24.84 -4.43
CA ARG A 172 -1.16 -24.20 -5.42
C ARG A 172 -2.03 -23.40 -6.40
N ILE A 173 -1.67 -22.15 -6.60
CA ILE A 173 -2.32 -21.22 -7.53
C ILE A 173 -1.58 -21.23 -8.88
N ALA A 174 -0.27 -21.00 -8.86
CA ALA A 174 0.59 -20.96 -10.04
C ALA A 174 2.00 -21.42 -9.69
N ASP A 175 2.78 -21.82 -10.70
CA ASP A 175 4.21 -22.12 -10.54
C ASP A 175 5.01 -21.86 -11.83
N THR A 176 6.34 -21.85 -11.69
CA THR A 176 7.28 -21.67 -12.80
C THR A 176 7.65 -22.97 -13.52
N SER A 177 6.94 -24.08 -13.29
CA SER A 177 7.17 -25.34 -14.02
C SER A 177 6.55 -25.36 -15.42
N GLY A 178 5.56 -24.49 -15.67
CA GLY A 178 4.81 -24.36 -16.93
C GLY A 178 5.25 -23.17 -17.78
N SER A 179 4.28 -22.35 -18.21
CA SER A 179 4.48 -21.19 -19.09
C SER A 179 5.15 -20.00 -18.40
N PHE A 180 5.04 -19.89 -17.07
CA PHE A 180 5.66 -18.80 -16.33
C PHE A 180 7.16 -19.01 -16.15
N GLY A 181 7.92 -17.94 -16.33
CA GLY A 181 9.36 -17.86 -16.05
C GLY A 181 9.64 -17.25 -14.69
N VAL A 182 8.83 -16.25 -14.29
CA VAL A 182 8.93 -15.52 -13.03
C VAL A 182 7.53 -15.30 -12.47
N LEU A 183 7.36 -15.48 -11.18
CA LEU A 183 6.20 -15.05 -10.40
C LEU A 183 6.66 -13.97 -9.44
N ASP A 184 5.97 -12.84 -9.41
CA ASP A 184 6.31 -11.80 -8.45
C ASP A 184 5.94 -12.18 -7.02
N LEU A 185 6.60 -11.51 -6.08
CA LEU A 185 6.62 -11.96 -4.71
C LEU A 185 5.38 -11.53 -3.90
N ASP A 186 4.51 -10.69 -4.47
CA ASP A 186 3.42 -10.04 -3.77
C ASP A 186 2.02 -10.40 -4.28
N PRO A 187 1.61 -11.68 -4.25
CA PRO A 187 0.24 -12.05 -4.58
C PRO A 187 -0.73 -11.51 -3.54
N HIS A 188 -1.95 -11.12 -3.97
CA HIS A 188 -3.01 -10.65 -3.09
C HIS A 188 -4.23 -11.56 -3.14
N VAL A 189 -4.83 -11.86 -1.98
CA VAL A 189 -5.98 -12.75 -1.85
C VAL A 189 -7.21 -12.00 -1.34
N ASN A 190 -8.38 -12.30 -1.92
CA ASN A 190 -9.66 -11.81 -1.42
C ASN A 190 -10.38 -12.84 -0.51
N ALA A 191 -11.50 -12.43 0.09
CA ALA A 191 -12.27 -13.27 1.02
C ALA A 191 -12.80 -14.57 0.39
N SER A 192 -12.98 -14.63 -0.94
CA SER A 192 -13.38 -15.85 -1.64
C SER A 192 -12.21 -16.79 -1.94
N GLY A 193 -10.98 -16.44 -1.58
CA GLY A 193 -9.76 -17.21 -1.84
C GLY A 193 -9.26 -17.11 -3.29
N ARG A 194 -9.70 -16.11 -4.06
CA ARG A 194 -9.11 -15.77 -5.37
C ARG A 194 -7.84 -14.97 -5.13
N VAL A 195 -6.78 -15.35 -5.83
CA VAL A 195 -5.47 -14.72 -5.74
C VAL A 195 -5.15 -14.01 -7.02
N VAL A 196 -4.86 -12.71 -6.95
CA VAL A 196 -4.29 -11.93 -8.04
C VAL A 196 -2.76 -11.88 -7.90
N PHE A 197 -2.06 -11.89 -9.00
CA PHE A 197 -0.60 -11.78 -9.05
C PHE A 197 -0.13 -11.26 -10.41
N HIS A 198 1.03 -10.62 -10.44
CA HIS A 198 1.79 -10.33 -11.65
C HIS A 198 2.74 -11.51 -11.96
N ALA A 199 2.96 -11.78 -13.23
CA ALA A 199 3.92 -12.79 -13.67
C ALA A 199 4.46 -12.52 -15.07
N LYS A 200 5.71 -12.96 -15.30
CA LYS A 200 6.34 -12.99 -16.61
C LYS A 200 6.35 -14.41 -17.16
N ARG A 201 5.91 -14.56 -18.41
CA ARG A 201 5.97 -15.84 -19.11
C ARG A 201 7.37 -16.08 -19.68
N ARG A 202 7.63 -17.30 -20.14
CA ARG A 202 8.93 -17.68 -20.73
C ARG A 202 9.21 -17.05 -22.09
N ASP A 203 8.19 -16.57 -22.78
CA ASP A 203 8.26 -15.81 -24.03
C ASP A 203 8.46 -14.31 -23.79
N PHE A 204 8.71 -13.92 -22.51
CA PHE A 204 8.87 -12.54 -22.03
C PHE A 204 7.59 -11.69 -22.04
N SER A 205 6.45 -12.23 -22.43
CA SER A 205 5.18 -11.57 -22.17
C SER A 205 4.90 -11.55 -20.68
N GLU A 206 4.27 -10.50 -20.21
CA GLU A 206 3.90 -10.36 -18.80
C GLU A 206 2.44 -9.94 -18.64
N GLY A 207 1.88 -10.10 -17.46
CA GLY A 207 0.51 -9.75 -17.21
C GLY A 207 0.05 -9.97 -15.79
N ILE A 208 -1.20 -9.59 -15.57
CA ILE A 208 -1.94 -9.73 -14.32
C ILE A 208 -2.88 -10.93 -14.45
N PHE A 209 -2.76 -11.85 -13.51
CA PHE A 209 -3.50 -13.11 -13.51
C PHE A 209 -4.29 -13.28 -12.21
N VAL A 210 -5.42 -13.99 -12.30
CA VAL A 210 -6.24 -14.36 -11.14
C VAL A 210 -6.53 -15.84 -11.14
N GLY A 211 -6.38 -16.49 -10.00
CA GLY A 211 -6.67 -17.92 -9.84
C GLY A 211 -7.18 -18.30 -8.46
N ARG A 212 -7.71 -19.53 -8.36
CA ARG A 212 -8.15 -20.15 -7.10
C ARG A 212 -7.71 -21.62 -7.00
N GLY A 213 -6.64 -21.99 -7.72
CA GLY A 213 -6.20 -23.38 -7.85
C GLY A 213 -6.96 -24.12 -8.97
N GLY A 214 -6.43 -24.04 -10.18
CA GLY A 214 -7.03 -24.56 -11.41
C GLY A 214 -6.66 -23.67 -12.59
N ALA A 215 -7.60 -23.40 -13.48
CA ALA A 215 -7.41 -22.45 -14.58
C ALA A 215 -7.20 -21.04 -14.04
N LEU A 216 -6.36 -20.27 -14.73
CA LEU A 216 -6.09 -18.87 -14.46
C LEU A 216 -6.86 -17.98 -15.44
N ASP A 217 -7.48 -16.93 -14.91
CA ASP A 217 -8.02 -15.84 -15.70
C ASP A 217 -6.89 -14.82 -15.97
N THR A 218 -6.69 -14.40 -17.21
CA THR A 218 -5.84 -13.26 -17.55
C THR A 218 -6.67 -11.99 -17.46
N ILE A 219 -6.27 -11.05 -16.62
CA ILE A 219 -6.93 -9.75 -16.48
C ILE A 219 -6.40 -8.79 -17.55
N ALA A 220 -5.08 -8.69 -17.68
CA ALA A 220 -4.38 -7.89 -18.67
C ALA A 220 -3.04 -8.54 -19.02
N ASP A 221 -2.55 -8.37 -20.23
CA ASP A 221 -1.19 -8.77 -20.59
C ASP A 221 -0.62 -7.90 -21.71
N THR A 222 0.67 -8.10 -22.02
CA THR A 222 1.40 -7.35 -23.06
C THR A 222 1.06 -7.77 -24.48
N SER A 223 0.03 -8.60 -24.70
CA SER A 223 -0.47 -8.87 -26.06
C SER A 223 -1.38 -7.77 -26.60
N GLY A 224 -1.84 -6.85 -25.73
CA GLY A 224 -2.72 -5.73 -26.05
C GLY A 224 -2.00 -4.36 -26.02
N ALA A 225 -2.64 -3.38 -25.39
CA ALA A 225 -2.14 -2.01 -25.30
C ALA A 225 -1.08 -1.81 -24.21
N PHE A 226 -0.97 -2.74 -23.28
CA PHE A 226 -0.02 -2.65 -22.16
C PHE A 226 1.39 -3.04 -22.61
N VAL A 227 2.39 -2.32 -22.09
CA VAL A 227 3.82 -2.58 -22.40
C VAL A 227 4.60 -3.05 -21.19
N SER A 228 4.12 -2.73 -19.99
CA SER A 228 4.68 -3.22 -18.73
C SER A 228 3.64 -3.17 -17.61
N PHE A 229 3.89 -3.93 -16.56
CA PHE A 229 3.09 -3.97 -15.35
C PHE A 229 4.00 -3.79 -14.15
N ASN A 230 3.50 -3.08 -13.12
CA ASN A 230 4.13 -3.09 -11.82
C ASN A 230 3.67 -4.32 -11.02
N ASP A 231 4.53 -4.74 -10.10
CA ASP A 231 4.26 -5.79 -9.13
C ASP A 231 3.12 -5.36 -8.19
N SER A 232 2.55 -6.26 -7.43
CA SER A 232 1.60 -5.94 -6.36
C SER A 232 0.21 -5.44 -6.78
N PRO A 233 -0.51 -6.13 -7.67
CA PRO A 233 -1.92 -5.84 -7.94
C PRO A 233 -2.80 -6.11 -6.70
N ALA A 234 -3.90 -5.38 -6.56
CA ALA A 234 -4.90 -5.58 -5.52
C ALA A 234 -6.18 -6.23 -6.08
N ILE A 235 -6.84 -7.08 -5.29
CA ILE A 235 -8.14 -7.66 -5.61
C ILE A 235 -9.12 -7.44 -4.46
N ASN A 236 -10.35 -7.00 -4.76
CA ASN A 236 -11.40 -6.91 -3.76
C ASN A 236 -12.29 -8.17 -3.73
N ASP A 237 -13.27 -8.19 -2.82
CA ASP A 237 -14.15 -9.34 -2.63
C ASP A 237 -15.13 -9.57 -3.79
N ASP A 238 -15.43 -8.53 -4.57
CA ASP A 238 -16.22 -8.62 -5.81
C ASP A 238 -15.40 -9.19 -6.98
N GLY A 239 -14.08 -9.30 -6.82
CA GLY A 239 -13.14 -9.80 -7.83
C GLY A 239 -12.66 -8.72 -8.80
N ASP A 240 -12.86 -7.44 -8.48
CA ASP A 240 -12.27 -6.34 -9.22
C ASP A 240 -10.77 -6.28 -8.91
N VAL A 241 -9.96 -5.99 -9.91
CA VAL A 241 -8.50 -5.97 -9.81
C VAL A 241 -7.98 -4.60 -10.13
N LEU A 242 -7.31 -3.95 -9.18
CA LEU A 242 -6.58 -2.70 -9.36
C LEU A 242 -5.10 -3.01 -9.58
N PHE A 243 -4.52 -2.44 -10.62
CA PHE A 243 -3.11 -2.62 -10.95
C PHE A 243 -2.52 -1.37 -11.59
N GLU A 244 -1.23 -1.20 -11.45
CA GLU A 244 -0.44 -0.18 -12.13
C GLU A 244 0.21 -0.78 -13.37
N ALA A 245 0.17 -0.06 -14.47
CA ALA A 245 0.75 -0.48 -15.73
C ALA A 245 1.10 0.71 -16.61
N SER A 246 1.94 0.47 -17.63
CA SER A 246 2.24 1.44 -18.67
C SER A 246 1.56 1.04 -19.98
N VAL A 247 1.05 2.03 -20.70
CA VAL A 247 0.53 1.90 -22.07
C VAL A 247 1.27 2.85 -23.00
N ILE A 248 1.26 2.57 -24.30
CA ILE A 248 1.74 3.52 -25.32
C ILE A 248 0.53 4.20 -25.94
N ASP A 249 0.54 5.53 -25.94
CA ASP A 249 -0.50 6.33 -26.58
C ASP A 249 -0.35 6.36 -28.12
N SER A 250 -1.30 7.03 -28.79
CA SER A 250 -1.29 7.18 -30.27
C SER A 250 -0.09 7.97 -30.82
N ASN A 251 0.63 8.70 -29.97
CA ASN A 251 1.82 9.47 -30.33
C ASN A 251 3.12 8.70 -30.08
N GLY A 252 3.04 7.51 -29.48
CA GLY A 252 4.20 6.69 -29.10
C GLY A 252 4.77 7.05 -27.72
N GLU A 253 4.06 7.87 -26.92
CA GLU A 253 4.49 8.22 -25.57
C GLU A 253 4.05 7.16 -24.57
N VAL A 254 4.90 6.88 -23.58
CA VAL A 254 4.59 5.96 -22.49
C VAL A 254 3.77 6.70 -21.44
N ILE A 255 2.59 6.16 -21.13
CA ILE A 255 1.66 6.66 -20.14
C ILE A 255 1.54 5.64 -19.04
N ASP A 256 1.97 6.02 -17.82
CA ASP A 256 1.79 5.22 -16.62
C ASP A 256 0.41 5.48 -16.02
N GLY A 257 -0.23 4.46 -15.48
CA GLY A 257 -1.56 4.62 -14.94
C GLY A 257 -2.00 3.53 -13.97
N LEU A 258 -3.07 3.82 -13.25
CA LEU A 258 -3.83 2.89 -12.44
C LEU A 258 -5.05 2.43 -13.24
N PHE A 259 -5.19 1.13 -13.38
CA PHE A 259 -6.23 0.47 -14.15
C PHE A 259 -7.08 -0.44 -13.26
N LEU A 260 -8.38 -0.49 -13.52
CA LEU A 260 -9.31 -1.39 -12.85
C LEU A 260 -9.86 -2.41 -13.85
N GLY A 261 -9.52 -3.69 -13.64
CA GLY A 261 -10.10 -4.82 -14.34
C GLY A 261 -11.36 -5.31 -13.62
N ARG A 262 -12.49 -5.33 -14.32
CA ARG A 262 -13.79 -5.77 -13.78
C ARG A 262 -14.56 -6.56 -14.82
N ARG A 263 -14.89 -7.83 -14.54
CA ARG A 263 -15.75 -8.68 -15.37
C ARG A 263 -15.31 -8.76 -16.86
N GLY A 264 -14.00 -8.74 -17.12
CA GLY A 264 -13.44 -8.79 -18.46
C GLY A 264 -13.30 -7.44 -19.17
N GLU A 265 -13.67 -6.35 -18.50
CA GLU A 265 -13.43 -4.99 -18.96
C GLU A 265 -12.31 -4.35 -18.16
N ILE A 266 -11.50 -3.50 -18.81
CA ILE A 266 -10.46 -2.71 -18.16
C ILE A 266 -10.76 -1.24 -18.41
N ARG A 267 -10.72 -0.45 -17.34
CA ARG A 267 -10.84 1.01 -17.43
C ARG A 267 -9.63 1.68 -16.79
N THR A 268 -9.19 2.79 -17.37
CA THR A 268 -8.25 3.70 -16.72
C THR A 268 -8.95 4.36 -15.54
N VAL A 269 -8.33 4.29 -14.36
CA VAL A 269 -8.79 5.01 -13.16
C VAL A 269 -8.13 6.37 -13.13
N LEU A 270 -6.80 6.40 -13.26
CA LEU A 270 -5.95 7.59 -13.31
C LEU A 270 -4.77 7.29 -14.22
N ASP A 271 -4.18 8.32 -14.82
CA ASP A 271 -2.95 8.17 -15.58
C ASP A 271 -2.05 9.42 -15.47
N SER A 272 -0.83 9.26 -15.96
CA SER A 272 0.19 10.31 -15.91
C SER A 272 -0.06 11.46 -16.91
N THR A 273 -1.15 11.48 -17.67
CA THR A 273 -1.58 12.65 -18.44
C THR A 273 -2.30 13.67 -17.56
N GLY A 274 -2.92 13.21 -16.45
CA GLY A 274 -3.64 14.03 -15.47
C GLY A 274 -2.73 14.82 -14.52
N ALA A 275 -3.17 14.95 -13.27
CA ALA A 275 -2.52 15.78 -12.25
C ALA A 275 -1.28 15.13 -11.61
N PHE A 276 -1.07 13.83 -11.79
CA PHE A 276 0.03 13.08 -11.19
C PHE A 276 1.15 12.85 -12.19
N ALA A 277 2.39 12.95 -11.73
CA ALA A 277 3.59 12.64 -12.49
C ALA A 277 4.00 11.17 -12.35
N GLY A 278 3.53 10.50 -11.30
CA GLY A 278 3.80 9.09 -11.03
C GLY A 278 2.97 8.55 -9.88
N PHE A 279 2.92 7.24 -9.82
CA PHE A 279 2.19 6.46 -8.82
C PHE A 279 3.18 5.62 -8.02
N GLY A 280 2.93 5.46 -6.74
CA GLY A 280 3.74 4.59 -5.88
C GLY A 280 3.30 3.14 -5.98
N LEU A 281 4.15 2.25 -5.49
CA LEU A 281 3.94 0.81 -5.55
C LEU A 281 2.67 0.36 -4.81
N ALA A 282 1.97 -0.62 -5.37
CA ALA A 282 0.88 -1.37 -4.74
C ALA A 282 -0.30 -0.53 -4.23
N PRO A 283 -1.14 -0.01 -5.12
CA PRO A 283 -2.36 0.70 -4.75
C PRO A 283 -3.33 -0.21 -3.98
N ALA A 284 -4.13 0.37 -3.08
CA ALA A 284 -5.15 -0.34 -2.33
C ALA A 284 -6.53 -0.25 -3.00
N LEU A 285 -7.32 -1.31 -2.85
CA LEU A 285 -8.68 -1.41 -3.34
C LEU A 285 -9.56 -2.08 -2.26
N ASN A 286 -10.64 -1.43 -1.82
CA ASN A 286 -11.57 -2.04 -0.88
C ASN A 286 -12.79 -2.68 -1.58
N ALA A 287 -13.66 -3.34 -0.78
CA ALA A 287 -14.86 -4.00 -1.31
C ALA A 287 -15.88 -3.03 -1.91
N ARG A 288 -15.81 -1.73 -1.59
CA ARG A 288 -16.69 -0.70 -2.17
C ARG A 288 -16.16 -0.14 -3.50
N GLY A 289 -14.98 -0.60 -3.94
CA GLY A 289 -14.32 -0.08 -5.14
C GLY A 289 -13.62 1.26 -4.91
N GLU A 290 -13.44 1.69 -3.65
CA GLU A 290 -12.63 2.85 -3.31
C GLU A 290 -11.16 2.47 -3.38
N ILE A 291 -10.33 3.43 -3.79
CA ILE A 291 -8.89 3.25 -3.96
C ILE A 291 -8.11 4.14 -2.99
N ALA A 292 -6.91 3.73 -2.66
CA ALA A 292 -5.90 4.59 -2.06
C ALA A 292 -4.54 4.29 -2.71
N PHE A 293 -3.75 5.32 -2.96
CA PHE A 293 -2.45 5.18 -3.59
C PHE A 293 -1.49 6.29 -3.12
N GLN A 294 -0.21 6.00 -3.15
CA GLN A 294 0.81 7.03 -3.07
C GLN A 294 0.98 7.65 -4.45
N GLY A 295 1.01 8.97 -4.54
CA GLY A 295 1.19 9.69 -5.80
C GLY A 295 2.14 10.85 -5.64
N THR A 296 2.80 11.21 -6.73
CA THR A 296 3.57 12.44 -6.86
C THR A 296 2.86 13.36 -7.84
N THR A 297 2.48 14.54 -7.38
CA THR A 297 1.76 15.51 -8.22
C THR A 297 2.70 16.15 -9.24
N LYS A 298 2.17 16.55 -10.40
CA LYS A 298 2.88 17.45 -11.29
C LYS A 298 3.01 18.82 -10.64
N SER A 299 4.20 19.42 -10.71
CA SER A 299 4.38 20.80 -10.26
C SER A 299 3.67 21.74 -11.22
N LEU A 300 2.74 22.53 -10.72
CA LEU A 300 2.10 23.60 -11.47
C LEU A 300 2.75 24.97 -11.18
N THR A 301 3.57 25.08 -10.14
CA THR A 301 4.17 26.35 -9.72
C THR A 301 5.63 26.25 -9.27
N THR A 302 6.00 25.44 -8.28
CA THR A 302 7.38 25.36 -7.76
C THR A 302 7.79 24.01 -7.17
N GLU A 303 6.87 23.22 -6.61
CA GLU A 303 7.20 21.96 -5.96
C GLU A 303 6.14 20.88 -6.25
N SER A 304 6.60 19.65 -6.51
CA SER A 304 5.75 18.49 -6.58
C SER A 304 5.54 17.95 -5.17
N LEU A 305 4.31 17.56 -4.85
CA LEU A 305 3.99 16.94 -3.56
C LEU A 305 3.91 15.42 -3.73
N THR A 306 4.56 14.70 -2.82
CA THR A 306 4.34 13.27 -2.67
C THR A 306 3.37 13.05 -1.52
N GLY A 307 2.34 12.24 -1.74
CA GLY A 307 1.29 12.06 -0.75
C GLY A 307 0.45 10.81 -0.96
N ILE A 308 -0.55 10.65 -0.11
CA ILE A 308 -1.57 9.61 -0.18
C ILE A 308 -2.85 10.25 -0.69
N PHE A 309 -3.45 9.63 -1.71
CA PHE A 309 -4.64 10.11 -2.41
C PHE A 309 -5.67 9.00 -2.58
N THR A 310 -6.94 9.38 -2.73
CA THR A 310 -8.07 8.48 -2.95
C THR A 310 -8.78 8.72 -4.29
N GLY A 311 -8.27 9.65 -5.09
CA GLY A 311 -8.83 10.00 -6.40
C GLY A 311 -7.93 10.95 -7.18
N GLY A 312 -8.47 11.51 -8.27
CA GLY A 312 -7.70 12.26 -9.28
C GLY A 312 -7.50 13.74 -8.99
N ASP A 313 -8.17 14.31 -8.00
CA ASP A 313 -7.98 15.70 -7.61
C ASP A 313 -6.95 15.79 -6.48
N PRO A 314 -5.75 16.36 -6.74
CA PRO A 314 -4.67 16.39 -5.74
C PRO A 314 -4.96 17.30 -4.53
N VAL A 315 -6.08 18.03 -4.53
CA VAL A 315 -6.53 18.87 -3.41
C VAL A 315 -7.73 18.22 -2.70
N ALA A 316 -8.78 17.88 -3.44
CA ALA A 316 -10.02 17.33 -2.87
C ALA A 316 -9.85 15.88 -2.39
N ASP A 317 -9.07 15.06 -3.10
CA ASP A 317 -8.87 13.64 -2.81
C ASP A 317 -7.58 13.38 -2.00
N ARG A 318 -6.93 14.44 -1.51
CA ARG A 318 -5.72 14.33 -0.69
C ARG A 318 -6.05 13.87 0.72
N VAL A 319 -5.43 12.77 1.13
CA VAL A 319 -5.44 12.29 2.52
C VAL A 319 -4.40 13.06 3.32
N ILE A 320 -3.13 13.01 2.88
CA ILE A 320 -1.97 13.67 3.47
C ILE A 320 -0.81 13.71 2.46
N ALA A 321 0.01 14.76 2.50
CA ALA A 321 1.18 14.89 1.62
C ALA A 321 2.38 15.49 2.36
N THR A 322 3.53 15.53 1.69
CA THR A 322 4.71 16.26 2.19
C THR A 322 4.33 17.69 2.54
N ASP A 323 4.94 18.22 3.60
CA ASP A 323 4.72 19.53 4.21
C ASP A 323 3.37 19.72 4.93
N ASP A 324 2.45 18.74 4.87
CA ASP A 324 1.23 18.80 5.67
C ASP A 324 1.55 18.70 7.17
N PRO A 325 0.87 19.49 8.02
CA PRO A 325 1.04 19.43 9.47
C PRO A 325 0.49 18.10 10.02
N LEU A 326 1.27 17.43 10.85
CA LEU A 326 0.88 16.19 11.52
C LEU A 326 1.53 16.08 12.90
N ASP A 327 0.72 15.96 13.95
CA ASP A 327 1.12 15.66 15.33
C ASP A 327 2.24 16.59 15.87
N GLY A 328 2.07 17.90 15.65
CA GLY A 328 3.00 18.94 16.12
C GLY A 328 4.28 19.09 15.28
N SER A 329 4.38 18.38 14.16
CA SER A 329 5.45 18.46 13.16
C SER A 329 4.85 18.60 11.75
N THR A 330 5.67 18.39 10.72
CA THR A 330 5.21 18.28 9.34
C THR A 330 5.68 16.97 8.72
N VAL A 331 4.98 16.51 7.69
CA VAL A 331 5.35 15.32 6.93
C VAL A 331 6.60 15.64 6.10
N SER A 332 7.68 14.91 6.30
CA SER A 332 8.91 15.04 5.50
C SER A 332 9.04 13.99 4.39
N GLY A 333 8.21 12.94 4.43
CA GLY A 333 8.17 11.92 3.39
C GLY A 333 7.45 10.67 3.84
N PHE A 334 7.27 9.79 2.88
CA PHE A 334 6.71 8.45 3.09
C PHE A 334 7.81 7.44 2.80
N ASP A 335 7.83 6.33 3.53
CA ASP A 335 8.63 5.20 3.11
C ASP A 335 7.94 4.60 1.87
N GLU A 336 8.72 4.10 0.91
CA GLU A 336 8.18 3.37 -0.23
C GLU A 336 7.42 2.15 0.30
N VAL A 337 6.08 2.23 0.30
CA VAL A 337 5.24 1.24 0.94
C VAL A 337 4.16 0.76 0.01
N SER A 338 3.91 -0.53 0.11
CA SER A 338 2.74 -1.16 -0.47
C SER A 338 1.49 -0.71 0.31
N PHE A 339 0.57 -0.04 -0.36
CA PHE A 339 -0.74 0.35 0.19
C PHE A 339 -1.78 -0.76 0.10
N ARG A 340 -1.49 -1.86 -0.58
CA ARG A 340 -2.42 -2.93 -0.92
C ARG A 340 -3.35 -3.39 0.21
N SER A 341 -2.83 -3.51 1.43
CA SER A 341 -3.59 -3.93 2.61
C SER A 341 -3.85 -2.79 3.59
N SER A 342 -3.76 -1.54 3.13
CA SER A 342 -3.80 -0.34 3.99
C SER A 342 -5.12 0.41 3.94
N LEU A 343 -6.06 0.02 3.08
CA LEU A 343 -7.40 0.62 2.95
C LEU A 343 -8.46 -0.41 3.35
N ASN A 344 -9.31 -0.05 4.31
CA ASN A 344 -10.41 -0.92 4.74
C ASN A 344 -11.78 -0.47 4.17
N ASN A 345 -12.82 -1.27 4.47
CA ASN A 345 -14.18 -1.00 3.99
C ASN A 345 -14.86 0.20 4.68
N ALA A 346 -14.29 0.75 5.74
CA ALA A 346 -14.74 2.01 6.34
C ALA A 346 -14.10 3.26 5.68
N GLY A 347 -13.22 3.07 4.68
CA GLY A 347 -12.45 4.14 4.04
C GLY A 347 -11.29 4.65 4.92
N GLN A 348 -10.94 3.92 5.99
CA GLN A 348 -9.77 4.23 6.81
C GLN A 348 -8.52 3.78 6.07
N ILE A 349 -7.43 4.53 6.24
CA ILE A 349 -6.15 4.27 5.56
C ILE A 349 -5.04 4.24 6.60
N ALA A 350 -4.27 3.14 6.67
CA ALA A 350 -3.07 3.04 7.49
C ALA A 350 -1.82 3.37 6.65
N PHE A 351 -0.85 4.05 7.25
CA PHE A 351 0.39 4.42 6.57
C PHE A 351 1.55 4.66 7.53
N LEU A 352 2.75 4.49 7.01
CA LEU A 352 4.01 4.83 7.67
C LEU A 352 4.54 6.14 7.10
N VAL A 353 4.93 7.07 7.97
CA VAL A 353 5.35 8.42 7.58
C VAL A 353 6.59 8.85 8.36
N ARG A 354 7.45 9.62 7.70
CA ARG A 354 8.55 10.34 8.35
C ARG A 354 8.14 11.79 8.59
N LEU A 355 8.46 12.29 9.77
CA LEU A 355 8.18 13.65 10.20
C LEU A 355 9.47 14.50 10.20
N ALA A 356 9.32 15.79 10.03
CA ALA A 356 10.46 16.73 9.99
C ALA A 356 11.23 16.81 11.33
N ASP A 357 10.62 16.42 12.45
CA ASP A 357 11.27 16.32 13.76
C ASP A 357 12.09 15.02 13.94
N GLY A 358 12.20 14.19 12.90
CA GLY A 358 12.96 12.95 12.87
C GLY A 358 12.20 11.72 13.34
N ARG A 359 10.95 11.84 13.79
CA ARG A 359 10.12 10.68 14.09
C ARG A 359 9.69 9.96 12.81
N THR A 360 9.66 8.62 12.89
CA THR A 360 8.91 7.77 11.98
C THR A 360 7.72 7.20 12.74
N ALA A 361 6.53 7.23 12.14
CA ALA A 361 5.32 6.84 12.84
C ALA A 361 4.28 6.19 11.92
N VAL A 362 3.51 5.26 12.48
CA VAL A 362 2.34 4.65 11.86
C VAL A 362 1.10 5.43 12.28
N TYR A 363 0.35 5.86 11.29
CA TYR A 363 -0.95 6.50 11.48
C TYR A 363 -2.06 5.72 10.79
N ARG A 364 -3.28 5.93 11.29
CA ARG A 364 -4.52 5.62 10.60
C ARG A 364 -5.26 6.93 10.32
N ALA A 365 -5.55 7.19 9.06
CA ALA A 365 -6.45 8.26 8.63
C ALA A 365 -7.89 7.75 8.69
N ASP A 366 -8.74 8.42 9.43
CA ASP A 366 -10.16 8.13 9.61
C ASP A 366 -10.97 9.19 8.84
N PRO A 367 -11.79 8.84 7.83
CA PRO A 367 -12.56 9.82 7.08
C PRO A 367 -13.57 10.52 8.00
N ARG A 368 -13.63 11.85 7.90
CA ARG A 368 -14.63 12.64 8.64
C ARG A 368 -15.99 12.39 8.02
N ARG A 369 -16.90 11.80 8.78
CA ARG A 369 -18.30 11.70 8.36
C ARG A 369 -18.85 13.12 8.23
N HIS A 370 -19.28 13.50 7.03
CA HIS A 370 -20.14 14.67 6.92
C HIS A 370 -21.37 14.40 7.80
N ARG A 371 -21.51 15.16 8.89
CA ARG A 371 -22.81 15.23 9.55
C ARG A 371 -23.72 15.93 8.56
N ASP A 372 -24.68 15.20 8.01
CA ASP A 372 -25.76 15.79 7.25
C ASP A 372 -26.38 16.90 8.13
N ARG A 373 -26.35 18.11 7.62
CA ARG A 373 -27.00 19.27 8.25
C ARG A 373 -28.44 19.31 7.82
#